data_679357914908fad5b751d9c0f137efa3
#
_entry.id   679357914908fad5b751d9c0f137efa3
#
_cell.length_a   1.000
_cell.length_b   1.000
_cell.length_c   1.000
_cell.angle_alpha   90.00
_cell.angle_beta   90.00
_cell.angle_gamma   90.00
#
_symmetry.space_group_name_H-M   'P 1'
#
loop_
_entity.id
_entity.type
_entity.pdbx_description
1 polymer ?
#
loop_
_entity_poly.entity_id
_entity_poly.type
_entity_poly.pdbx_seq_one_letter_code
_entity_poly.pdbx_strand_id
1 'polypeptide(L)'
;MKKIKLYEADDKMIDLISDNYSMLQCLAAFGIRLGFGDKTVQEVCHEQDVDCYTFLATTNFLINGMSPGEADERISVKTLMGYLLASHRFSIDYQLPSIRKKLESSLHAEDARTAIILRLYDDYAHSVRRHMLYEEQTFFPYIQALVQGERTEKNAVDSFSKHHQSISIKFHELKNIIIKYLPHDNLSNNQLTDTLYDIYNMEEWLANHCHVEDCLLVPTVRRLEKRAETDSVAPRLTEMIREAEGKDALSQREREIIICLVQGMTNKEIATHLYISTNTVITHRKNIARKLQIHSVAGLTIYAIANHLVD
;
A
#
# COMPACT_ATOMS: atom_id res chain seq x y z
N MET A 1 11.19 17.13 26.78
CA MET A 1 10.75 16.08 25.88
C MET A 1 9.23 15.92 26.05
N LYS A 2 8.44 16.14 24.99
CA LYS A 2 6.98 15.86 25.03
C LYS A 2 6.82 14.35 25.24
N LYS A 3 6.07 13.96 26.26
CA LYS A 3 5.81 12.53 26.52
C LYS A 3 5.00 12.01 25.34
N ILE A 4 5.50 10.99 24.66
CA ILE A 4 4.75 10.33 23.58
C ILE A 4 3.54 9.66 24.22
N LYS A 5 2.34 10.09 23.84
CA LYS A 5 1.07 9.50 24.27
C LYS A 5 0.49 8.76 23.07
N LEU A 6 0.32 7.44 23.20
CA LEU A 6 -0.43 6.64 22.24
C LEU A 6 -1.87 6.57 22.73
N TYR A 7 -2.80 6.87 21.82
CA TYR A 7 -4.22 6.73 22.07
C TYR A 7 -4.68 5.32 21.78
N GLU A 8 -5.51 4.79 22.65
CA GLU A 8 -6.07 3.44 22.59
C GLU A 8 -7.59 3.49 22.41
N ALA A 9 -8.19 2.33 22.15
CA ALA A 9 -9.63 2.21 21.88
C ALA A 9 -10.52 2.67 23.05
N ASP A 10 -10.04 2.47 24.27
CA ASP A 10 -10.74 2.81 25.52
C ASP A 10 -10.52 4.26 25.97
N ASP A 11 -9.62 5.00 25.33
CA ASP A 11 -9.44 6.43 25.60
C ASP A 11 -10.68 7.22 25.16
N LYS A 12 -10.97 8.32 25.86
CA LYS A 12 -12.06 9.20 25.48
C LYS A 12 -11.71 9.97 24.21
N MET A 13 -12.64 10.02 23.25
CA MET A 13 -12.46 10.78 22.01
C MET A 13 -12.21 12.27 22.27
N ILE A 14 -12.83 12.85 23.32
CA ILE A 14 -12.63 14.25 23.68
C ILE A 14 -11.19 14.54 24.14
N ASP A 15 -10.53 13.61 24.83
CA ASP A 15 -9.15 13.78 25.29
C ASP A 15 -8.18 13.82 24.11
N LEU A 16 -8.39 12.98 23.10
CA LEU A 16 -7.60 12.99 21.85
C LEU A 16 -7.64 14.37 21.19
N ILE A 17 -8.81 15.00 21.11
CA ILE A 17 -8.99 16.32 20.50
C ILE A 17 -8.43 17.43 21.39
N SER A 18 -8.68 17.37 22.71
CA SER A 18 -8.23 18.39 23.67
C SER A 18 -6.72 18.46 23.75
N ASP A 19 -6.05 17.31 23.66
CA ASP A 19 -4.58 17.24 23.62
C ASP A 19 -4.02 17.65 22.24
N ASN A 20 -4.80 17.46 21.16
CA ASN A 20 -4.36 17.68 19.78
C ASN A 20 -5.51 18.23 18.91
N TYR A 21 -5.75 19.53 18.98
CA TYR A 21 -6.87 20.17 18.26
C TYR A 21 -6.82 19.99 16.72
N SER A 22 -5.65 19.78 16.14
CA SER A 22 -5.49 19.47 14.71
C SER A 22 -6.21 18.18 14.30
N MET A 23 -6.52 17.29 15.25
CA MET A 23 -7.30 16.08 15.00
C MET A 23 -8.78 16.34 14.67
N LEU A 24 -9.29 17.54 14.89
CA LEU A 24 -10.65 17.93 14.42
C LEU A 24 -10.80 17.72 12.92
N GLN A 25 -9.79 18.12 12.15
CA GLN A 25 -9.79 17.93 10.70
C GLN A 25 -9.65 16.44 10.31
N CYS A 26 -8.86 15.68 11.08
CA CYS A 26 -8.73 14.24 10.91
C CYS A 26 -10.06 13.52 11.16
N LEU A 27 -10.79 13.87 12.25
CA LEU A 27 -12.12 13.33 12.53
C LEU A 27 -13.08 13.60 11.36
N ALA A 28 -13.10 14.85 10.87
CA ALA A 28 -13.96 15.24 9.76
C ALA A 28 -13.63 14.43 8.47
N ALA A 29 -12.36 14.17 8.21
CA ALA A 29 -11.92 13.36 7.07
C ALA A 29 -12.30 11.87 7.22
N PHE A 30 -12.36 11.33 8.45
CA PHE A 30 -12.94 10.01 8.72
C PHE A 30 -14.47 9.99 8.71
N GLY A 31 -15.12 11.13 8.51
CA GLY A 31 -16.58 11.26 8.55
C GLY A 31 -17.17 11.25 9.97
N ILE A 32 -16.32 11.39 11.00
CA ILE A 32 -16.75 11.40 12.40
C ILE A 32 -17.38 12.75 12.72
N ARG A 33 -18.66 12.72 13.07
CA ARG A 33 -19.45 13.89 13.45
C ARG A 33 -19.24 14.21 14.92
N LEU A 34 -19.19 15.51 15.24
CA LEU A 34 -19.10 15.99 16.61
C LEU A 34 -20.42 15.73 17.38
N GLY A 35 -20.35 15.87 18.69
CA GLY A 35 -21.50 15.64 19.60
C GLY A 35 -21.52 14.22 20.19
N PHE A 36 -20.39 13.54 20.22
CA PHE A 36 -20.23 12.18 20.76
C PHE A 36 -20.18 12.10 22.32
N GLY A 37 -20.17 13.24 23.01
CA GLY A 37 -20.14 13.28 24.49
C GLY A 37 -18.83 12.70 25.06
N ASP A 38 -18.95 11.96 26.15
CA ASP A 38 -17.83 11.33 26.88
C ASP A 38 -17.48 9.92 26.38
N LYS A 39 -17.88 9.56 25.17
CA LYS A 39 -17.66 8.24 24.59
C LYS A 39 -16.18 7.98 24.30
N THR A 40 -15.83 6.70 24.36
CA THR A 40 -14.50 6.21 23.97
C THR A 40 -14.30 6.29 22.46
N VAL A 41 -13.05 6.21 22.01
CA VAL A 41 -12.71 6.16 20.59
C VAL A 41 -13.41 4.97 19.91
N GLN A 42 -13.43 3.81 20.56
CA GLN A 42 -14.09 2.62 20.04
C GLN A 42 -15.60 2.80 19.88
N GLU A 43 -16.27 3.38 20.88
CA GLU A 43 -17.71 3.63 20.82
C GLU A 43 -18.09 4.59 19.70
N VAL A 44 -17.33 5.68 19.55
CA VAL A 44 -17.56 6.67 18.50
C VAL A 44 -17.31 6.06 17.10
N CYS A 45 -16.21 5.33 16.93
CA CYS A 45 -15.91 4.66 15.66
C CYS A 45 -16.99 3.64 15.31
N HIS A 46 -17.42 2.83 16.25
CA HIS A 46 -18.47 1.83 16.04
C HIS A 46 -19.81 2.47 15.64
N GLU A 47 -20.23 3.54 16.32
CA GLU A 47 -21.50 4.23 16.02
C GLU A 47 -21.52 4.91 14.64
N GLN A 48 -20.34 5.26 14.12
CA GLN A 48 -20.21 6.01 12.87
C GLN A 48 -19.62 5.18 11.74
N ASP A 49 -19.56 3.85 11.90
CA ASP A 49 -19.10 2.88 10.89
C ASP A 49 -17.65 3.17 10.42
N VAL A 50 -16.78 3.56 11.35
CA VAL A 50 -15.36 3.81 11.10
C VAL A 50 -14.55 2.66 11.67
N ASP A 51 -13.60 2.13 10.90
CA ASP A 51 -12.65 1.13 11.40
C ASP A 51 -11.75 1.75 12.47
N CYS A 52 -11.96 1.35 13.73
CA CYS A 52 -11.31 1.93 14.90
C CYS A 52 -9.78 1.75 14.85
N TYR A 53 -9.33 0.59 14.37
CA TYR A 53 -7.90 0.34 14.27
C TYR A 53 -7.22 1.29 13.26
N THR A 54 -7.79 1.44 12.06
CA THR A 54 -7.26 2.34 11.03
C THR A 54 -7.31 3.79 11.48
N PHE A 55 -8.39 4.19 12.18
CA PHE A 55 -8.49 5.52 12.79
C PHE A 55 -7.36 5.77 13.79
N LEU A 56 -7.16 4.86 14.76
CA LEU A 56 -6.10 4.98 15.77
C LEU A 56 -4.70 4.91 15.16
N ALA A 57 -4.47 4.04 14.19
CA ALA A 57 -3.20 3.97 13.47
C ALA A 57 -2.86 5.29 12.79
N THR A 58 -3.86 5.90 12.12
CA THR A 58 -3.68 7.18 11.43
C THR A 58 -3.48 8.34 12.41
N THR A 59 -4.30 8.44 13.47
CA THR A 59 -4.19 9.52 14.44
C THR A 59 -2.90 9.46 15.25
N ASN A 60 -2.51 8.29 15.74
CA ASN A 60 -1.24 8.10 16.44
C ASN A 60 -0.03 8.40 15.54
N PHE A 61 -0.11 8.02 14.26
CA PHE A 61 0.91 8.38 13.28
C PHE A 61 1.01 9.90 13.10
N LEU A 62 -0.11 10.60 12.91
CA LEU A 62 -0.14 12.05 12.74
C LEU A 62 0.34 12.82 13.98
N ILE A 63 0.03 12.32 15.19
CA ILE A 63 0.42 12.97 16.45
C ILE A 63 1.90 12.72 16.80
N ASN A 64 2.39 11.49 16.60
CA ASN A 64 3.67 11.03 17.12
C ASN A 64 4.70 10.66 16.04
N GLY A 65 4.32 10.61 14.76
CA GLY A 65 5.18 10.13 13.66
C GLY A 65 5.43 8.61 13.70
N MET A 66 4.65 7.86 14.50
CA MET A 66 4.86 6.41 14.68
C MET A 66 4.01 5.62 13.70
N SER A 67 4.62 5.15 12.64
CA SER A 67 3.97 4.20 11.72
C SER A 67 3.78 2.83 12.39
N PRO A 68 2.64 2.15 12.18
CA PRO A 68 2.36 0.81 12.73
C PRO A 68 3.19 -0.32 12.12
N GLY A 69 4.30 -0.01 11.42
CA GLY A 69 5.19 -1.00 10.79
C GLY A 69 4.79 -1.34 9.35
N GLU A 70 5.73 -1.90 8.59
CA GLU A 70 5.63 -2.04 7.11
C GLU A 70 4.50 -2.93 6.58
N ALA A 71 3.79 -3.66 7.42
CA ALA A 71 2.78 -4.61 6.94
C ALA A 71 1.67 -4.91 7.95
N ASP A 72 1.10 -3.90 8.61
CA ASP A 72 0.01 -4.17 9.53
C ASP A 72 -1.27 -4.57 8.76
N GLU A 73 -1.62 -5.85 8.84
CA GLU A 73 -2.78 -6.43 8.14
C GLU A 73 -4.13 -5.90 8.64
N ARG A 74 -4.14 -5.24 9.79
CA ARG A 74 -5.35 -4.70 10.41
C ARG A 74 -5.80 -3.37 9.79
N ILE A 75 -4.92 -2.68 9.04
CA ILE A 75 -5.30 -1.44 8.35
C ILE A 75 -6.32 -1.72 7.25
N SER A 76 -7.49 -1.11 7.37
CA SER A 76 -8.56 -1.15 6.37
C SER A 76 -8.24 -0.19 5.22
N VAL A 77 -7.91 -0.75 4.05
CA VAL A 77 -7.68 0.03 2.81
C VAL A 77 -8.89 0.88 2.48
N LYS A 78 -10.10 0.33 2.62
CA LYS A 78 -11.35 1.04 2.34
C LYS A 78 -11.51 2.27 3.22
N THR A 79 -11.26 2.14 4.52
CA THR A 79 -11.36 3.25 5.49
C THR A 79 -10.32 4.31 5.21
N LEU A 80 -9.07 3.90 4.93
CA LEU A 80 -7.97 4.82 4.64
C LEU A 80 -8.20 5.59 3.33
N MET A 81 -8.68 4.93 2.28
CA MET A 81 -9.06 5.60 1.03
C MET A 81 -10.21 6.58 1.24
N GLY A 82 -11.21 6.22 2.07
CA GLY A 82 -12.31 7.11 2.42
C GLY A 82 -11.82 8.39 3.09
N TYR A 83 -10.88 8.26 4.03
CA TYR A 83 -10.20 9.38 4.70
C TYR A 83 -9.48 10.28 3.68
N LEU A 84 -8.69 9.71 2.78
CA LEU A 84 -7.95 10.48 1.77
C LEU A 84 -8.89 11.21 0.79
N LEU A 85 -9.93 10.54 0.30
CA LEU A 85 -10.93 11.16 -0.57
C LEU A 85 -11.68 12.32 0.11
N ALA A 86 -12.01 12.18 1.39
CA ALA A 86 -12.63 13.26 2.16
C ALA A 86 -11.67 14.44 2.36
N SER A 87 -10.39 14.15 2.58
CA SER A 87 -9.30 15.14 2.63
C SER A 87 -9.18 15.92 1.32
N HIS A 88 -9.25 15.25 0.15
CA HIS A 88 -9.24 15.90 -1.17
C HIS A 88 -10.41 16.87 -1.32
N ARG A 89 -11.63 16.39 -1.04
CA ARG A 89 -12.84 17.25 -1.15
C ARG A 89 -12.75 18.47 -0.26
N PHE A 90 -12.32 18.31 0.99
CA PHE A 90 -12.11 19.43 1.90
C PHE A 90 -11.09 20.43 1.35
N SER A 91 -9.97 19.95 0.83
CA SER A 91 -8.91 20.81 0.29
C SER A 91 -9.34 21.53 -0.99
N ILE A 92 -9.94 20.80 -1.96
CA ILE A 92 -10.28 21.32 -3.27
C ILE A 92 -11.53 22.21 -3.23
N ASP A 93 -12.58 21.75 -2.54
CA ASP A 93 -13.90 22.39 -2.63
C ASP A 93 -14.08 23.49 -1.58
N TYR A 94 -13.34 23.44 -0.47
CA TYR A 94 -13.50 24.39 0.62
C TYR A 94 -12.24 25.20 0.92
N GLN A 95 -11.11 24.54 1.25
CA GLN A 95 -9.94 25.21 1.81
C GLN A 95 -9.23 26.11 0.79
N LEU A 96 -8.91 25.58 -0.39
CA LEU A 96 -8.26 26.35 -1.47
C LEU A 96 -9.09 27.56 -1.90
N PRO A 97 -10.41 27.45 -2.19
CA PRO A 97 -11.21 28.62 -2.55
C PRO A 97 -11.34 29.64 -1.42
N SER A 98 -11.46 29.17 -0.16
CA SER A 98 -11.57 30.04 1.00
C SER A 98 -10.30 30.89 1.20
N ILE A 99 -9.13 30.27 1.17
CA ILE A 99 -7.84 30.97 1.28
C ILE A 99 -7.66 31.94 0.13
N ARG A 100 -8.00 31.56 -1.11
CA ARG A 100 -7.91 32.45 -2.28
C ARG A 100 -8.70 33.72 -2.09
N LYS A 101 -9.95 33.59 -1.61
CA LYS A 101 -10.84 34.73 -1.33
C LYS A 101 -10.31 35.61 -0.20
N LYS A 102 -9.86 34.99 0.89
CA LYS A 102 -9.25 35.72 2.03
C LYS A 102 -7.99 36.47 1.59
N LEU A 103 -7.12 35.84 0.81
CA LEU A 103 -5.90 36.44 0.30
C LEU A 103 -6.19 37.65 -0.57
N GLU A 104 -7.15 37.54 -1.50
CA GLU A 104 -7.57 38.64 -2.35
C GLU A 104 -8.13 39.82 -1.56
N SER A 105 -8.94 39.57 -0.54
CA SER A 105 -9.50 40.61 0.32
C SER A 105 -8.50 41.23 1.30
N SER A 106 -7.37 40.57 1.56
CA SER A 106 -6.33 41.02 2.49
C SER A 106 -5.26 41.86 1.80
N LEU A 107 -5.25 41.93 0.47
CA LEU A 107 -4.24 42.63 -0.33
C LEU A 107 -4.84 43.85 -1.04
N HIS A 108 -4.05 44.88 -1.25
CA HIS A 108 -4.50 46.04 -2.01
C HIS A 108 -4.52 45.76 -3.50
N ALA A 109 -5.70 45.91 -4.12
CA ALA A 109 -5.93 45.60 -5.54
C ALA A 109 -5.03 46.44 -6.49
N GLU A 110 -4.67 47.67 -6.08
CA GLU A 110 -3.85 48.60 -6.88
C GLU A 110 -2.33 48.26 -6.84
N ASP A 111 -1.90 47.40 -5.91
CA ASP A 111 -0.48 47.03 -5.82
C ASP A 111 -0.16 45.95 -6.87
N ALA A 112 0.80 46.24 -7.75
CA ALA A 112 1.26 45.29 -8.77
C ALA A 112 1.70 43.91 -8.19
N ARG A 113 2.17 43.89 -6.93
CA ARG A 113 2.56 42.65 -6.21
C ARG A 113 1.38 41.77 -5.89
N THR A 114 0.22 42.35 -5.65
CA THR A 114 -1.04 41.59 -5.41
C THR A 114 -1.34 40.64 -6.55
N ALA A 115 -1.28 41.10 -7.79
CA ALA A 115 -1.51 40.25 -8.96
C ALA A 115 -0.52 39.07 -9.05
N ILE A 116 0.76 39.33 -8.69
CA ILE A 116 1.79 38.29 -8.68
C ILE A 116 1.53 37.27 -7.58
N ILE A 117 1.20 37.70 -6.36
CA ILE A 117 0.90 36.80 -5.22
C ILE A 117 -0.32 35.92 -5.51
N LEU A 118 -1.39 36.52 -6.02
CA LEU A 118 -2.61 35.77 -6.37
C LEU A 118 -2.35 34.74 -7.47
N ARG A 119 -1.54 35.08 -8.47
CA ARG A 119 -1.15 34.15 -9.52
C ARG A 119 -0.30 32.99 -8.98
N LEU A 120 0.67 33.27 -8.11
CA LEU A 120 1.46 32.23 -7.46
C LEU A 120 0.59 31.28 -6.62
N TYR A 121 -0.41 31.84 -5.93
CA TYR A 121 -1.39 31.03 -5.21
C TYR A 121 -2.21 30.15 -6.16
N ASP A 122 -2.71 30.72 -7.25
CA ASP A 122 -3.51 30.00 -8.25
C ASP A 122 -2.71 28.87 -8.93
N ASP A 123 -1.43 29.12 -9.25
CA ASP A 123 -0.51 28.09 -9.78
C ASP A 123 -0.26 26.95 -8.76
N TYR A 124 -0.18 27.31 -7.48
CA TYR A 124 -0.09 26.32 -6.41
C TYR A 124 -1.38 25.52 -6.28
N ALA A 125 -2.52 26.18 -6.17
CA ALA A 125 -3.84 25.53 -6.06
C ALA A 125 -4.10 24.57 -7.24
N HIS A 126 -3.67 24.97 -8.44
CA HIS A 126 -3.72 24.10 -9.61
C HIS A 126 -2.84 22.85 -9.46
N SER A 127 -1.64 23.00 -8.90
CA SER A 127 -0.74 21.86 -8.67
C SER A 127 -1.31 20.86 -7.67
N VAL A 128 -1.91 21.34 -6.58
CA VAL A 128 -2.60 20.50 -5.58
C VAL A 128 -3.79 19.76 -6.21
N ARG A 129 -4.64 20.47 -6.93
CA ARG A 129 -5.80 19.85 -7.63
C ARG A 129 -5.37 18.77 -8.60
N ARG A 130 -4.33 19.02 -9.39
CA ARG A 130 -3.82 18.05 -10.37
C ARG A 130 -3.29 16.79 -9.68
N HIS A 131 -2.62 16.94 -8.56
CA HIS A 131 -2.12 15.82 -7.76
C HIS A 131 -3.28 14.95 -7.24
N MET A 132 -4.24 15.56 -6.54
CA MET A 132 -5.38 14.85 -5.97
C MET A 132 -6.27 14.19 -7.06
N LEU A 133 -6.47 14.86 -8.20
CA LEU A 133 -7.20 14.28 -9.34
C LEU A 133 -6.46 13.09 -9.97
N TYR A 134 -5.12 13.12 -10.02
CA TYR A 134 -4.35 11.97 -10.47
C TYR A 134 -4.57 10.75 -9.57
N GLU A 135 -4.60 10.96 -8.26
CA GLU A 135 -4.87 9.88 -7.30
C GLU A 135 -6.27 9.31 -7.47
N GLU A 136 -7.28 10.16 -7.54
CA GLU A 136 -8.68 9.75 -7.72
C GLU A 136 -8.93 9.03 -9.06
N GLN A 137 -8.26 9.45 -10.12
CA GLN A 137 -8.49 8.92 -11.47
C GLN A 137 -7.59 7.73 -11.83
N THR A 138 -6.46 7.56 -11.14
CA THR A 138 -5.47 6.56 -11.51
C THR A 138 -5.14 5.62 -10.35
N PHE A 139 -4.74 6.16 -9.20
CA PHE A 139 -4.20 5.35 -8.11
C PHE A 139 -5.30 4.66 -7.28
N PHE A 140 -6.36 5.37 -6.93
CA PHE A 140 -7.47 4.76 -6.17
C PHE A 140 -8.25 3.70 -6.95
N PRO A 141 -8.56 3.86 -8.25
CA PRO A 141 -9.11 2.77 -9.06
C PRO A 141 -8.20 1.55 -9.15
N TYR A 142 -6.88 1.77 -9.25
CA TYR A 142 -5.91 0.68 -9.20
C TYR A 142 -5.98 -0.10 -7.89
N ILE A 143 -6.05 0.59 -6.75
CA ILE A 143 -6.19 -0.05 -5.43
C ILE A 143 -7.51 -0.83 -5.34
N GLN A 144 -8.61 -0.27 -5.85
CA GLN A 144 -9.91 -0.94 -5.86
C GLN A 144 -9.88 -2.24 -6.67
N ALA A 145 -9.24 -2.22 -7.84
CA ALA A 145 -9.05 -3.41 -8.66
C ALA A 145 -8.23 -4.50 -7.93
N LEU A 146 -7.14 -4.10 -7.24
CA LEU A 146 -6.35 -5.03 -6.41
C LEU A 146 -7.18 -5.66 -5.28
N VAL A 147 -8.01 -4.87 -4.59
CA VAL A 147 -8.88 -5.36 -3.52
C VAL A 147 -9.92 -6.34 -4.05
N GLN A 148 -10.37 -6.17 -5.30
CA GLN A 148 -11.32 -7.07 -5.99
C GLN A 148 -10.64 -8.32 -6.58
N GLY A 149 -9.31 -8.43 -6.46
CA GLY A 149 -8.54 -9.55 -7.02
C GLY A 149 -8.34 -9.47 -8.54
N GLU A 150 -8.55 -8.29 -9.14
CA GLU A 150 -8.32 -8.07 -10.55
C GLU A 150 -6.82 -7.99 -10.86
N ARG A 151 -6.42 -8.45 -12.04
CA ARG A 151 -5.03 -8.30 -12.51
C ARG A 151 -4.79 -6.85 -12.95
N THR A 152 -3.85 -6.20 -12.32
CA THR A 152 -3.43 -4.83 -12.63
C THR A 152 -2.00 -4.83 -13.19
N GLU A 153 -1.66 -3.78 -13.96
CA GLU A 153 -0.29 -3.59 -14.43
C GLU A 153 0.66 -3.33 -13.25
N LYS A 154 1.85 -3.92 -13.29
CA LYS A 154 2.87 -3.82 -12.23
C LYS A 154 3.46 -2.40 -12.17
N ASN A 155 3.82 -1.94 -10.96
CA ASN A 155 4.59 -0.72 -10.65
C ASN A 155 3.82 0.60 -10.52
N ALA A 156 2.51 0.62 -10.34
CA ALA A 156 1.78 1.87 -10.09
C ALA A 156 2.23 2.54 -8.78
N VAL A 157 2.55 1.75 -7.74
CA VAL A 157 3.00 2.24 -6.42
C VAL A 157 4.35 2.96 -6.48
N ASP A 158 5.33 2.43 -7.24
CA ASP A 158 6.66 3.05 -7.34
C ASP A 158 6.65 4.37 -8.13
N SER A 159 5.68 4.55 -9.02
CA SER A 159 5.47 5.80 -9.73
C SER A 159 4.78 6.85 -8.86
N PHE A 160 3.90 6.41 -7.95
CA PHE A 160 3.08 7.25 -7.08
C PHE A 160 3.92 8.08 -6.10
N SER A 161 4.79 7.47 -5.30
CA SER A 161 5.60 8.14 -4.27
C SER A 161 6.53 9.25 -4.80
N LYS A 162 6.83 9.26 -6.11
CA LYS A 162 7.69 10.29 -6.72
C LYS A 162 7.00 11.64 -6.91
N HIS A 163 5.67 11.70 -6.86
CA HIS A 163 4.90 12.90 -7.14
C HIS A 163 4.75 13.85 -5.92
N HIS A 164 5.01 13.37 -4.69
CA HIS A 164 4.79 14.14 -3.45
C HIS A 164 5.80 15.27 -3.22
N GLN A 165 7.03 15.15 -3.72
CA GLN A 165 8.11 16.11 -3.41
C GLN A 165 7.92 17.53 -3.99
N SER A 166 7.12 17.69 -5.04
CA SER A 166 7.01 18.96 -5.76
C SER A 166 6.02 19.97 -5.16
N ILE A 167 5.10 19.51 -4.29
CA ILE A 167 3.99 20.35 -3.79
C ILE A 167 4.43 21.23 -2.63
N SER A 168 5.23 20.71 -1.71
CA SER A 168 5.68 21.42 -0.50
C SER A 168 6.58 22.64 -0.79
N ILE A 169 7.41 22.59 -1.83
CA ILE A 169 8.37 23.64 -2.17
C ILE A 169 7.69 24.96 -2.57
N LYS A 170 6.61 24.88 -3.33
CA LYS A 170 5.90 26.06 -3.85
C LYS A 170 5.18 26.87 -2.76
N PHE A 171 4.68 26.20 -1.72
CA PHE A 171 4.01 26.87 -0.60
C PHE A 171 4.96 27.67 0.28
N HIS A 172 6.14 27.13 0.50
CA HIS A 172 7.18 27.80 1.23
C HIS A 172 7.60 29.12 0.54
N GLU A 173 7.69 29.11 -0.78
CA GLU A 173 8.00 30.30 -1.58
C GLU A 173 6.93 31.38 -1.45
N LEU A 174 5.65 31.03 -1.59
CA LEU A 174 4.52 31.94 -1.46
C LEU A 174 4.51 32.64 -0.09
N LYS A 175 4.65 31.89 1.00
CA LYS A 175 4.71 32.43 2.37
C LYS A 175 5.87 33.40 2.55
N ASN A 176 7.05 33.04 2.06
CA ASN A 176 8.22 33.88 2.13
C ASN A 176 8.04 35.19 1.36
N ILE A 177 7.39 35.19 0.21
CA ILE A 177 7.09 36.38 -0.57
C ILE A 177 6.13 37.29 0.20
N ILE A 178 5.04 36.71 0.75
CA ILE A 178 4.06 37.51 1.53
C ILE A 178 4.70 38.12 2.76
N ILE A 179 5.44 37.33 3.53
CA ILE A 179 6.01 37.81 4.81
C ILE A 179 7.14 38.85 4.61
N LYS A 180 7.98 38.68 3.58
CA LYS A 180 9.21 39.49 3.44
C LYS A 180 9.03 40.71 2.55
N TYR A 181 8.09 40.69 1.60
CA TYR A 181 8.11 41.68 0.52
C TYR A 181 6.80 42.48 0.35
N LEU A 182 5.79 42.26 1.21
CA LEU A 182 4.64 43.15 1.26
C LEU A 182 4.97 44.48 1.90
N PRO A 183 4.36 45.63 1.47
CA PRO A 183 4.57 46.95 2.07
C PRO A 183 4.11 46.98 3.53
N HIS A 184 4.80 47.80 4.34
CA HIS A 184 4.48 47.98 5.77
C HIS A 184 3.19 48.75 6.05
N ASP A 185 2.59 49.39 5.04
CA ASP A 185 1.39 50.22 5.11
C ASP A 185 0.10 49.44 4.87
N ASN A 186 0.16 48.15 4.89
CA ASN A 186 -1.00 47.26 4.73
C ASN A 186 -1.93 47.35 5.96
N LEU A 187 -2.97 48.17 5.86
CA LEU A 187 -3.93 48.46 6.95
C LEU A 187 -4.76 47.25 7.42
N SER A 188 -4.79 46.15 6.69
CA SER A 188 -5.50 44.92 7.05
C SER A 188 -4.59 43.82 7.59
N ASN A 189 -3.63 44.16 8.44
CA ASN A 189 -2.67 43.21 8.97
C ASN A 189 -3.30 41.99 9.67
N ASN A 190 -4.42 42.21 10.40
CA ASN A 190 -5.12 41.13 11.06
C ASN A 190 -5.74 40.11 10.08
N GLN A 191 -6.34 40.59 8.98
CA GLN A 191 -6.93 39.72 7.97
C GLN A 191 -5.87 38.97 7.19
N LEU A 192 -4.74 39.60 6.88
CA LEU A 192 -3.59 38.95 6.26
C LEU A 192 -2.95 37.91 7.18
N THR A 193 -2.84 38.24 8.48
CA THR A 193 -2.35 37.29 9.48
C THR A 193 -3.24 36.07 9.60
N ASP A 194 -4.57 36.24 9.63
CA ASP A 194 -5.54 35.12 9.62
C ASP A 194 -5.40 34.28 8.36
N THR A 195 -5.25 34.92 7.21
CA THR A 195 -5.03 34.23 5.93
C THR A 195 -3.71 33.43 5.93
N LEU A 196 -2.66 33.96 6.52
CA LEU A 196 -1.38 33.26 6.66
C LEU A 196 -1.53 32.02 7.58
N TYR A 197 -2.29 32.10 8.67
CA TYR A 197 -2.60 30.93 9.49
C TYR A 197 -3.31 29.84 8.68
N ASP A 198 -4.28 30.20 7.85
CA ASP A 198 -4.94 29.22 6.98
C ASP A 198 -3.96 28.58 5.98
N ILE A 199 -3.04 29.37 5.43
CA ILE A 199 -2.00 28.88 4.50
C ILE A 199 -1.05 27.91 5.23
N TYR A 200 -0.61 28.22 6.44
CA TYR A 200 0.24 27.34 7.23
C TYR A 200 -0.48 26.04 7.61
N ASN A 201 -1.73 26.13 8.05
CA ASN A 201 -2.55 24.96 8.38
C ASN A 201 -2.79 24.06 7.16
N MET A 202 -3.00 24.67 5.99
CA MET A 202 -3.17 23.92 4.77
C MET A 202 -1.88 23.20 4.34
N GLU A 203 -0.74 23.85 4.45
CA GLU A 203 0.55 23.20 4.15
C GLU A 203 0.82 22.01 5.06
N GLU A 204 0.59 22.18 6.38
CA GLU A 204 0.72 21.10 7.36
C GLU A 204 -0.24 19.94 7.05
N TRP A 205 -1.49 20.27 6.73
CA TRP A 205 -2.49 19.27 6.35
C TRP A 205 -2.11 18.47 5.12
N LEU A 206 -1.62 19.14 4.08
CA LEU A 206 -1.14 18.47 2.86
C LEU A 206 0.12 17.62 3.11
N ALA A 207 1.05 18.11 3.94
CA ALA A 207 2.22 17.31 4.33
C ALA A 207 1.79 16.04 5.08
N ASN A 208 0.84 16.16 6.01
CA ASN A 208 0.26 15.04 6.75
C ASN A 208 -0.49 14.06 5.83
N HIS A 209 -1.22 14.58 4.84
CA HIS A 209 -1.89 13.78 3.82
C HIS A 209 -0.89 12.91 3.05
N CYS A 210 0.16 13.51 2.47
CA CYS A 210 1.21 12.77 1.78
C CYS A 210 1.95 11.78 2.71
N HIS A 211 2.17 12.13 3.98
CA HIS A 211 2.77 11.21 4.95
C HIS A 211 1.89 9.99 5.23
N VAL A 212 0.56 10.16 5.34
CA VAL A 212 -0.38 9.05 5.49
C VAL A 212 -0.34 8.14 4.27
N GLU A 213 -0.26 8.72 3.08
CA GLU A 213 -0.12 7.94 1.85
C GLU A 213 1.18 7.15 1.81
N ASP A 214 2.30 7.79 2.03
CA ASP A 214 3.62 7.15 1.95
C ASP A 214 3.83 6.09 3.04
N CYS A 215 3.35 6.34 4.26
CA CYS A 215 3.65 5.52 5.44
C CYS A 215 2.55 4.51 5.80
N LEU A 216 1.30 4.71 5.38
CA LEU A 216 0.18 3.82 5.68
C LEU A 216 -0.43 3.20 4.42
N LEU A 217 -0.75 4.00 3.39
CA LEU A 217 -1.41 3.50 2.19
C LEU A 217 -0.44 2.69 1.31
N VAL A 218 0.70 3.25 0.93
CA VAL A 218 1.69 2.60 0.06
C VAL A 218 2.15 1.24 0.60
N PRO A 219 2.54 1.08 1.88
CA PRO A 219 2.89 -0.23 2.42
C PRO A 219 1.74 -1.23 2.38
N THR A 220 0.52 -0.75 2.64
CA THR A 220 -0.69 -1.59 2.59
C THR A 220 -0.98 -2.07 1.17
N VAL A 221 -0.85 -1.19 0.17
CA VAL A 221 -1.03 -1.56 -1.25
C VAL A 221 0.06 -2.52 -1.73
N ARG A 222 1.32 -2.30 -1.38
CA ARG A 222 2.42 -3.25 -1.69
C ARG A 222 2.16 -4.65 -1.14
N ARG A 223 1.55 -4.75 0.03
CA ARG A 223 1.13 -6.03 0.59
C ARG A 223 0.03 -6.69 -0.25
N LEU A 224 -0.96 -5.92 -0.70
CA LEU A 224 -2.01 -6.43 -1.59
C LEU A 224 -1.43 -6.91 -2.93
N GLU A 225 -0.47 -6.18 -3.52
CA GLU A 225 0.23 -6.60 -4.73
C GLU A 225 0.94 -7.95 -4.55
N LYS A 226 1.71 -8.09 -3.46
CA LYS A 226 2.41 -9.36 -3.13
C LYS A 226 1.43 -10.52 -2.94
N ARG A 227 0.30 -10.28 -2.27
CA ARG A 227 -0.74 -11.30 -2.08
C ARG A 227 -1.37 -11.72 -3.39
N ALA A 228 -1.74 -10.77 -4.24
CA ALA A 228 -2.28 -11.05 -5.58
C ALA A 228 -1.29 -11.82 -6.46
N GLU A 229 0.02 -11.55 -6.36
CA GLU A 229 1.07 -12.33 -7.02
C GLU A 229 1.11 -13.77 -6.51
N THR A 230 1.12 -13.97 -5.20
CA THR A 230 1.16 -15.29 -4.57
C THR A 230 -0.08 -16.11 -4.95
N ASP A 231 -1.26 -15.51 -4.87
CA ASP A 231 -2.52 -16.16 -5.23
C ASP A 231 -2.61 -16.50 -6.74
N SER A 232 -1.91 -15.78 -7.59
CA SER A 232 -1.85 -16.05 -9.04
C SER A 232 -0.81 -17.12 -9.42
N VAL A 233 0.22 -17.32 -8.60
CA VAL A 233 1.30 -18.29 -8.84
C VAL A 233 0.92 -19.68 -8.28
N ALA A 234 0.24 -19.75 -7.14
CA ALA A 234 -0.12 -20.99 -6.50
C ALA A 234 -0.96 -21.92 -7.39
N PRO A 235 -2.04 -21.48 -8.09
CA PRO A 235 -2.79 -22.35 -9.01
C PRO A 235 -1.95 -22.81 -10.21
N ARG A 236 -1.10 -21.91 -10.77
CA ARG A 236 -0.20 -22.25 -11.88
C ARG A 236 0.85 -23.28 -11.49
N LEU A 237 1.44 -23.12 -10.30
CA LEU A 237 2.41 -24.08 -9.78
C LEU A 237 1.73 -25.43 -9.52
N THR A 238 0.53 -25.45 -8.95
CA THR A 238 -0.25 -26.68 -8.74
C THR A 238 -0.62 -27.34 -10.07
N GLU A 239 -1.00 -26.58 -11.10
CA GLU A 239 -1.30 -27.09 -12.43
C GLU A 239 -0.03 -27.59 -13.13
N MET A 240 1.10 -26.87 -13.04
CA MET A 240 2.40 -27.34 -13.55
C MET A 240 2.90 -28.58 -12.83
N ILE A 241 2.72 -28.70 -11.51
CA ILE A 241 3.05 -29.89 -10.73
C ILE A 241 2.15 -31.03 -11.18
N ARG A 242 0.84 -30.82 -11.33
CA ARG A 242 -0.13 -31.83 -11.80
C ARG A 242 0.11 -32.26 -13.24
N GLU A 243 0.50 -31.34 -14.13
CA GLU A 243 0.91 -31.68 -15.50
C GLU A 243 2.26 -32.41 -15.53
N ALA A 244 3.20 -32.07 -14.66
CA ALA A 244 4.46 -32.78 -14.51
C ALA A 244 4.25 -34.18 -13.92
N GLU A 245 3.41 -34.31 -12.88
CA GLU A 245 3.02 -35.60 -12.31
C GLU A 245 2.27 -36.48 -13.33
N GLY A 246 1.46 -35.89 -14.20
CA GLY A 246 0.73 -36.63 -15.27
C GLY A 246 1.61 -37.07 -16.44
N LYS A 247 2.67 -36.30 -16.79
CA LYS A 247 3.55 -36.61 -17.93
C LYS A 247 4.81 -37.41 -17.56
N ASP A 248 5.28 -37.27 -16.31
CA ASP A 248 6.53 -37.87 -15.85
C ASP A 248 6.34 -38.90 -14.73
N ALA A 249 5.12 -39.25 -14.40
CA ALA A 249 4.83 -40.38 -13.48
C ALA A 249 5.50 -41.65 -14.02
N LEU A 250 6.35 -42.26 -13.19
CA LEU A 250 6.91 -43.57 -13.52
C LEU A 250 5.81 -44.61 -13.65
N SER A 251 5.80 -45.35 -14.76
CA SER A 251 4.94 -46.51 -14.89
C SER A 251 5.28 -47.57 -13.84
N GLN A 252 4.36 -48.46 -13.53
CA GLN A 252 4.63 -49.57 -12.61
C GLN A 252 5.86 -50.36 -13.05
N ARG A 253 6.04 -50.52 -14.34
CA ARG A 253 7.18 -51.26 -14.92
C ARG A 253 8.51 -50.52 -14.73
N GLU A 254 8.48 -49.19 -14.81
CA GLU A 254 9.69 -48.37 -14.55
C GLU A 254 10.08 -48.39 -13.06
N ARG A 255 9.10 -48.45 -12.16
CA ARG A 255 9.35 -48.64 -10.70
C ARG A 255 9.98 -49.98 -10.38
N GLU A 256 9.46 -51.09 -10.95
CA GLU A 256 10.02 -52.43 -10.81
C GLU A 256 11.47 -52.49 -11.29
N ILE A 257 11.79 -51.83 -12.41
CA ILE A 257 13.14 -51.77 -12.93
C ILE A 257 14.06 -50.97 -12.02
N ILE A 258 13.60 -49.83 -11.42
CA ILE A 258 14.39 -49.08 -10.43
C ILE A 258 14.71 -49.97 -9.23
N ILE A 259 13.74 -50.70 -8.71
CA ILE A 259 13.98 -51.64 -7.56
C ILE A 259 15.08 -52.65 -7.90
N CYS A 260 14.98 -53.28 -9.04
CA CYS A 260 15.99 -54.26 -9.50
C CYS A 260 17.40 -53.60 -9.69
N LEU A 261 17.44 -52.39 -10.23
CA LEU A 261 18.71 -51.65 -10.39
C LEU A 261 19.36 -51.30 -9.07
N VAL A 262 18.56 -50.89 -8.07
CA VAL A 262 19.05 -50.56 -6.72
C VAL A 262 19.52 -51.82 -5.97
N GLN A 263 18.94 -53.00 -6.29
CA GLN A 263 19.43 -54.28 -5.79
C GLN A 263 20.68 -54.80 -6.51
N GLY A 264 21.24 -54.03 -7.47
CA GLY A 264 22.46 -54.34 -8.15
C GLY A 264 22.34 -55.28 -9.35
N MET A 265 21.12 -55.54 -9.83
CA MET A 265 20.92 -56.45 -10.97
C MET A 265 21.43 -55.83 -12.29
N THR A 266 22.05 -56.66 -13.12
CA THR A 266 22.39 -56.34 -14.49
C THR A 266 21.17 -56.30 -15.42
N ASN A 267 21.28 -55.65 -16.60
CA ASN A 267 20.16 -55.64 -17.56
C ASN A 267 19.67 -57.03 -17.98
N LYS A 268 20.56 -58.05 -18.02
CA LYS A 268 20.19 -59.41 -18.33
C LYS A 268 19.40 -60.07 -17.21
N GLU A 269 19.85 -59.87 -15.97
CA GLU A 269 19.15 -60.38 -14.77
C GLU A 269 17.78 -59.74 -14.61
N ILE A 270 17.65 -58.41 -14.81
CA ILE A 270 16.39 -57.67 -14.82
C ILE A 270 15.44 -58.23 -15.91
N ALA A 271 15.98 -58.46 -17.11
CA ALA A 271 15.20 -59.00 -18.23
C ALA A 271 14.63 -60.39 -17.87
N THR A 272 15.43 -61.26 -17.27
CA THR A 272 15.00 -62.55 -16.79
C THR A 272 14.01 -62.47 -15.66
N HIS A 273 14.30 -61.62 -14.65
CA HIS A 273 13.47 -61.47 -13.45
C HIS A 273 12.07 -60.90 -13.80
N LEU A 274 12.02 -59.95 -14.73
CA LEU A 274 10.76 -59.30 -15.12
C LEU A 274 10.09 -59.87 -16.37
N TYR A 275 10.62 -60.98 -16.93
CA TYR A 275 10.13 -61.68 -18.12
C TYR A 275 9.98 -60.78 -19.36
N ILE A 276 11.00 -59.92 -19.62
CA ILE A 276 11.07 -59.02 -20.77
C ILE A 276 12.42 -59.13 -21.50
N SER A 277 12.51 -58.58 -22.71
CA SER A 277 13.79 -58.53 -23.42
C SER A 277 14.79 -57.55 -22.80
N THR A 278 16.09 -57.85 -22.95
CA THR A 278 17.14 -56.94 -22.52
C THR A 278 17.04 -55.56 -23.18
N ASN A 279 16.59 -55.51 -24.44
CA ASN A 279 16.35 -54.26 -25.16
C ASN A 279 15.22 -53.46 -24.54
N THR A 280 14.15 -54.12 -24.03
CA THR A 280 13.05 -53.48 -23.32
C THR A 280 13.52 -52.87 -22.02
N VAL A 281 14.40 -53.54 -21.26
CA VAL A 281 15.04 -52.98 -20.04
C VAL A 281 15.81 -51.73 -20.37
N ILE A 282 16.62 -51.74 -21.43
CA ILE A 282 17.41 -50.58 -21.86
C ILE A 282 16.50 -49.40 -22.24
N THR A 283 15.39 -49.65 -22.91
CA THR A 283 14.40 -48.62 -23.28
C THR A 283 13.76 -47.99 -22.02
N HIS A 284 13.31 -48.83 -21.06
CA HIS A 284 12.78 -48.31 -19.80
C HIS A 284 13.82 -47.52 -19.00
N ARG A 285 15.07 -47.93 -18.93
CA ARG A 285 16.14 -47.18 -18.29
C ARG A 285 16.38 -45.81 -18.92
N LYS A 286 16.29 -45.71 -20.25
CA LYS A 286 16.36 -44.40 -20.93
C LYS A 286 15.16 -43.52 -20.57
N ASN A 287 13.97 -44.07 -20.49
CA ASN A 287 12.75 -43.35 -20.10
C ASN A 287 12.81 -42.90 -18.65
N ILE A 288 13.29 -43.74 -17.72
CA ILE A 288 13.51 -43.41 -16.30
C ILE A 288 14.51 -42.26 -16.21
N ALA A 289 15.67 -42.33 -16.89
CA ALA A 289 16.67 -41.29 -16.88
C ALA A 289 16.11 -39.94 -17.40
N ARG A 290 15.30 -40.00 -18.45
CA ARG A 290 14.63 -38.79 -19.02
C ARG A 290 13.58 -38.21 -18.06
N LYS A 291 12.75 -39.07 -17.44
CA LYS A 291 11.68 -38.64 -16.52
C LYS A 291 12.24 -38.08 -15.23
N LEU A 292 13.21 -38.73 -14.63
CA LEU A 292 13.76 -38.37 -13.33
C LEU A 292 14.96 -37.42 -13.42
N GLN A 293 15.55 -37.23 -14.61
CA GLN A 293 16.82 -36.51 -14.80
C GLN A 293 17.95 -37.10 -13.91
N ILE A 294 17.90 -38.39 -13.61
CA ILE A 294 18.86 -39.15 -12.83
C ILE A 294 19.52 -40.19 -13.71
N HIS A 295 20.85 -40.14 -13.81
CA HIS A 295 21.63 -40.98 -14.71
C HIS A 295 22.50 -42.03 -14.00
N SER A 296 22.70 -41.89 -12.68
CA SER A 296 23.51 -42.80 -11.87
C SER A 296 22.69 -43.79 -11.04
N VAL A 297 23.20 -44.97 -10.81
CA VAL A 297 22.55 -45.96 -9.91
C VAL A 297 22.45 -45.39 -8.49
N ALA A 298 23.51 -44.71 -8.01
CA ALA A 298 23.50 -44.08 -6.70
C ALA A 298 22.35 -43.03 -6.58
N GLY A 299 22.12 -42.22 -7.61
CA GLY A 299 20.99 -41.28 -7.63
C GLY A 299 19.66 -41.99 -7.61
N LEU A 300 19.50 -43.08 -8.37
CA LEU A 300 18.29 -43.89 -8.35
C LEU A 300 18.05 -44.58 -6.98
N THR A 301 19.10 -44.93 -6.27
CA THR A 301 19.00 -45.47 -4.89
C THR A 301 18.42 -44.43 -3.94
N ILE A 302 18.95 -43.20 -3.97
CA ILE A 302 18.43 -42.11 -3.16
C ILE A 302 16.97 -41.83 -3.51
N TYR A 303 16.63 -41.80 -4.79
CA TYR A 303 15.26 -41.61 -5.25
C TYR A 303 14.33 -42.72 -4.74
N ALA A 304 14.76 -43.99 -4.81
CA ALA A 304 13.96 -45.13 -4.41
C ALA A 304 13.68 -45.14 -2.88
N ILE A 305 14.67 -44.77 -2.07
CA ILE A 305 14.51 -44.63 -0.60
C ILE A 305 13.55 -43.47 -0.29
N ALA A 306 13.75 -42.31 -0.92
CA ALA A 306 12.93 -41.10 -0.69
C ALA A 306 11.45 -41.29 -1.09
N ASN A 307 11.17 -42.18 -2.05
CA ASN A 307 9.81 -42.50 -2.52
C ASN A 307 9.28 -43.84 -2.01
N HIS A 308 9.90 -44.42 -0.98
CA HIS A 308 9.49 -45.70 -0.36
C HIS A 308 9.34 -46.86 -1.36
N LEU A 309 10.17 -46.90 -2.39
CA LEU A 309 10.21 -48.02 -3.35
C LEU A 309 11.09 -49.18 -2.82
N VAL A 310 12.04 -48.88 -1.95
CA VAL A 310 12.91 -49.81 -1.22
C VAL A 310 13.11 -49.28 0.20
N ASP A 311 13.34 -50.21 1.14
CA ASP A 311 13.64 -49.89 2.56
C ASP A 311 15.09 -49.43 2.74
#